data_818cdd1cca8ef906a55aec14253e9841
#
_entry.id   818cdd1cca8ef906a55aec14253e9841
#
_cell.length_a   1.000
_cell.length_b   1.000
_cell.length_c   1.000
_cell.angle_alpha   90.00
_cell.angle_beta   90.00
_cell.angle_gamma   90.00
#
_symmetry.space_group_name_H-M   'P 1'
#
loop_
_entity.id
_entity.type
_entity.pdbx_description
1 polymer ?
#
loop_
_entity_poly.entity_id
_entity_poly.type
_entity_poly.pdbx_seq_one_letter_code
_entity_poly.pdbx_strand_id
1 'polypeptide(L)'
;MKVTVSVCGRFHAFNLAQQLQKKGNLHQLISTYPTFAITKFGIDRKFIHSIWHLEVLSRTWYRLPSRLRGDRNLHLWFLEEFDRSVTKCLSPGFDLFVGWSGSNFWSLHRAKELGARTVIERGSSHMRYQTKILEEEYERWGLKFTETHPGIYDREIKSYDDADRIVIPSLFAKRTFLEQGIPESKLIHVPYGTSLEEFYPVSKEDNIFRIIHCGSLSLRKGVQYLLQAFHELNLPNAELWLVGSITPEIEPFLKKYHNQQIILKGTHPQNQLRWFYSQCSVFCLASIEDGFGMVIPQAMACGLPIIHTTNTGGEDIVRDGIDGFCVPIRDVEALKEKILFLYENSEKRYEMGINALEQARKSLSWDEYGDKIANAYLQV
;
A
#
# COMPACT_ATOMS: atom_id res chain seq x y z
N MET A 1 -22.76 -11.45 -12.00
CA MET A 1 -22.51 -11.30 -10.55
C MET A 1 -22.55 -9.82 -10.21
N LYS A 2 -23.26 -9.44 -9.16
CA LYS A 2 -23.39 -8.06 -8.66
C LYS A 2 -22.58 -7.91 -7.37
N VAL A 3 -21.65 -6.95 -7.35
CA VAL A 3 -20.71 -6.76 -6.25
C VAL A 3 -20.98 -5.44 -5.53
N THR A 4 -21.17 -5.48 -4.23
CA THR A 4 -21.18 -4.30 -3.34
C THR A 4 -19.82 -4.16 -2.71
N VAL A 5 -19.19 -2.98 -2.86
CA VAL A 5 -17.88 -2.64 -2.29
C VAL A 5 -18.08 -1.64 -1.17
N SER A 6 -17.48 -1.90 0.01
CA SER A 6 -17.57 -1.05 1.19
C SER A 6 -16.20 -0.72 1.76
N VAL A 7 -15.88 0.58 1.89
CA VAL A 7 -14.57 1.04 2.36
C VAL A 7 -14.66 2.30 3.21
N CYS A 8 -14.08 2.25 4.41
CA CYS A 8 -13.85 3.44 5.22
C CYS A 8 -12.61 4.18 4.69
N GLY A 9 -12.81 5.24 3.90
CA GLY A 9 -11.75 5.92 3.19
C GLY A 9 -11.70 5.63 1.69
N ARG A 10 -10.51 5.59 1.11
CA ARG A 10 -10.29 5.39 -0.33
C ARG A 10 -9.56 4.09 -0.66
N PHE A 11 -8.33 3.93 -0.15
CA PHE A 11 -7.41 2.84 -0.53
C PHE A 11 -7.42 2.60 -2.05
N HIS A 12 -7.35 1.34 -2.49
CA HIS A 12 -7.53 0.93 -3.89
C HIS A 12 -8.99 0.61 -4.26
N ALA A 13 -9.93 0.79 -3.31
CA ALA A 13 -11.35 0.45 -3.51
C ALA A 13 -12.01 1.19 -4.66
N PHE A 14 -11.55 2.43 -4.96
CA PHE A 14 -12.11 3.18 -6.09
C PHE A 14 -11.63 2.61 -7.42
N ASN A 15 -10.39 2.13 -7.49
CA ASN A 15 -9.88 1.41 -8.66
C ASN A 15 -10.64 0.09 -8.84
N LEU A 16 -10.84 -0.68 -7.77
CA LEU A 16 -11.66 -1.90 -7.79
C LEU A 16 -13.08 -1.61 -8.28
N ALA A 17 -13.76 -0.60 -7.71
CA ALA A 17 -15.12 -0.25 -8.10
C ALA A 17 -15.20 0.22 -9.56
N GLN A 18 -14.22 1.01 -10.04
CA GLN A 18 -14.14 1.43 -11.44
C GLN A 18 -14.02 0.20 -12.36
N GLN A 19 -13.15 -0.76 -12.02
CA GLN A 19 -12.98 -1.97 -12.81
C GLN A 19 -14.24 -2.84 -12.82
N LEU A 20 -14.90 -3.00 -11.68
CA LEU A 20 -16.17 -3.71 -11.58
C LEU A 20 -17.28 -3.00 -12.38
N GLN A 21 -17.31 -1.67 -12.38
CA GLN A 21 -18.23 -0.89 -13.22
C GLN A 21 -17.98 -1.11 -14.71
N LYS A 22 -16.71 -1.03 -15.17
CA LYS A 22 -16.33 -1.30 -16.57
C LYS A 22 -16.82 -2.67 -17.05
N LYS A 23 -16.84 -3.67 -16.14
CA LYS A 23 -17.26 -5.04 -16.41
C LYS A 23 -18.76 -5.29 -16.19
N GLY A 24 -19.53 -4.26 -15.78
CA GLY A 24 -20.97 -4.40 -15.49
C GLY A 24 -21.30 -5.16 -14.21
N ASN A 25 -20.32 -5.35 -13.34
CA ASN A 25 -20.43 -6.13 -12.09
C ASN A 25 -20.66 -5.25 -10.85
N LEU A 26 -20.41 -3.94 -10.90
CA LEU A 26 -20.59 -3.07 -9.75
C LEU A 26 -22.10 -2.88 -9.45
N HIS A 27 -22.52 -3.31 -8.25
CA HIS A 27 -23.84 -3.00 -7.72
C HIS A 27 -23.83 -1.66 -6.98
N GLN A 28 -22.91 -1.49 -6.01
CA GLN A 28 -22.80 -0.29 -5.21
C GLN A 28 -21.38 -0.13 -4.65
N LEU A 29 -20.92 1.13 -4.54
CA LEU A 29 -19.76 1.52 -3.76
C LEU A 29 -20.22 2.36 -2.56
N ILE A 30 -19.93 1.88 -1.35
CA ILE A 30 -20.20 2.57 -0.09
C ILE A 30 -18.89 3.10 0.47
N SER A 31 -18.78 4.42 0.69
CA SER A 31 -17.54 5.02 1.19
C SER A 31 -17.83 6.26 2.03
N THR A 32 -16.88 6.63 2.90
CA THR A 32 -16.92 7.91 3.63
C THR A 32 -16.60 9.11 2.74
N TYR A 33 -16.03 8.91 1.55
CA TYR A 33 -15.70 10.02 0.65
C TYR A 33 -16.94 10.67 0.03
N PRO A 34 -16.93 12.01 -0.17
CA PRO A 34 -18.01 12.70 -0.85
C PRO A 34 -18.18 12.23 -2.31
N THR A 35 -19.42 12.14 -2.79
CA THR A 35 -19.75 11.67 -4.14
C THR A 35 -18.95 12.38 -5.24
N PHE A 36 -18.78 13.72 -5.15
CA PHE A 36 -18.03 14.49 -6.15
C PHE A 36 -16.53 14.12 -6.21
N ALA A 37 -15.98 13.61 -5.11
CA ALA A 37 -14.59 13.13 -5.08
C ALA A 37 -14.46 11.73 -5.67
N ILE A 38 -15.47 10.88 -5.48
CA ILE A 38 -15.52 9.51 -6.01
C ILE A 38 -15.73 9.54 -7.53
N THR A 39 -16.59 10.42 -8.06
CA THR A 39 -16.86 10.53 -9.51
C THR A 39 -15.63 10.93 -10.32
N LYS A 40 -14.63 11.59 -9.72
CA LYS A 40 -13.33 11.89 -10.37
C LYS A 40 -12.55 10.62 -10.76
N PHE A 41 -12.88 9.48 -10.18
CA PHE A 41 -12.31 8.18 -10.54
C PHE A 41 -13.12 7.44 -11.62
N GLY A 42 -14.02 8.13 -12.32
CA GLY A 42 -14.82 7.54 -13.40
C GLY A 42 -15.95 6.63 -12.92
N ILE A 43 -16.32 6.70 -11.64
CA ILE A 43 -17.42 5.91 -11.08
C ILE A 43 -18.72 6.71 -11.20
N ASP A 44 -19.75 6.12 -11.83
CA ASP A 44 -21.05 6.75 -12.03
C ASP A 44 -21.77 6.99 -10.69
N ARG A 45 -22.36 8.17 -10.58
CA ARG A 45 -23.07 8.60 -9.36
C ARG A 45 -24.15 7.60 -8.88
N LYS A 46 -24.79 6.90 -9.79
CA LYS A 46 -25.86 5.93 -9.48
C LYS A 46 -25.38 4.72 -8.64
N PHE A 47 -24.07 4.42 -8.68
CA PHE A 47 -23.48 3.34 -7.90
C PHE A 47 -22.92 3.79 -6.54
N ILE A 48 -22.93 5.10 -6.25
CA ILE A 48 -22.24 5.65 -5.09
C ILE A 48 -23.21 5.87 -3.93
N HIS A 49 -22.91 5.27 -2.77
CA HIS A 49 -23.50 5.60 -1.49
C HIS A 49 -22.45 6.25 -0.58
N SER A 50 -22.60 7.54 -0.34
CA SER A 50 -21.59 8.33 0.38
C SER A 50 -22.03 8.61 1.82
N ILE A 51 -21.24 8.16 2.79
CA ILE A 51 -21.37 8.45 4.23
C ILE A 51 -20.42 9.61 4.59
N TRP A 52 -20.43 10.67 3.77
CA TRP A 52 -19.46 11.77 3.77
C TRP A 52 -19.35 12.52 5.11
N HIS A 53 -20.40 12.54 5.91
CA HIS A 53 -20.38 13.23 7.22
C HIS A 53 -19.32 12.64 8.16
N LEU A 54 -19.07 11.31 8.10
CA LEU A 54 -18.02 10.67 8.90
C LEU A 54 -16.62 11.12 8.46
N GLU A 55 -16.41 11.32 7.16
CA GLU A 55 -15.15 11.86 6.65
C GLU A 55 -14.90 13.29 7.16
N VAL A 56 -15.92 14.13 7.13
CA VAL A 56 -15.82 15.52 7.64
C VAL A 56 -15.54 15.50 9.14
N LEU A 57 -16.29 14.71 9.92
CA LEU A 57 -16.09 14.59 11.36
C LEU A 57 -14.68 14.09 11.70
N SER A 58 -14.22 13.03 11.03
CA SER A 58 -12.88 12.47 11.23
C SER A 58 -11.78 13.48 10.93
N ARG A 59 -11.84 14.12 9.74
CA ARG A 59 -10.85 15.15 9.37
C ARG A 59 -10.86 16.34 10.31
N THR A 60 -12.03 16.78 10.76
CA THR A 60 -12.16 17.86 11.73
C THR A 60 -11.56 17.47 13.06
N TRP A 61 -11.89 16.27 13.55
CA TRP A 61 -11.32 15.73 14.80
C TRP A 61 -9.80 15.69 14.78
N TYR A 62 -9.20 15.09 13.73
CA TYR A 62 -7.75 14.96 13.65
C TYR A 62 -7.01 16.28 13.40
N ARG A 63 -7.71 17.34 12.95
CA ARG A 63 -7.17 18.69 12.81
C ARG A 63 -7.26 19.52 14.10
N LEU A 64 -8.07 19.11 15.06
CA LEU A 64 -8.13 19.81 16.35
C LEU A 64 -6.78 19.76 17.06
N PRO A 65 -6.37 20.84 17.73
CA PRO A 65 -5.18 20.84 18.59
C PRO A 65 -5.24 19.71 19.63
N SER A 66 -4.10 19.10 19.94
CA SER A 66 -4.01 18.01 20.94
C SER A 66 -4.65 18.38 22.28
N ARG A 67 -4.54 19.64 22.69
CA ARG A 67 -5.17 20.17 23.93
C ARG A 67 -6.70 19.98 23.96
N LEU A 68 -7.37 20.02 22.80
CA LEU A 68 -8.83 19.84 22.70
C LEU A 68 -9.22 18.37 22.50
N ARG A 69 -8.34 17.56 21.90
CA ARG A 69 -8.57 16.12 21.72
C ARG A 69 -8.30 15.33 23.00
N GLY A 70 -7.38 15.81 23.85
CA GLY A 70 -6.82 15.02 24.94
C GLY A 70 -6.19 13.72 24.40
N ASP A 71 -6.15 12.67 25.21
CA ASP A 71 -5.63 11.35 24.85
C ASP A 71 -6.67 10.45 24.12
N ARG A 72 -7.80 11.03 23.68
CA ARG A 72 -8.89 10.27 23.05
C ARG A 72 -8.54 9.90 21.62
N ASN A 73 -8.36 8.62 21.40
CA ASN A 73 -8.27 8.06 20.05
C ASN A 73 -9.65 7.56 19.61
N LEU A 74 -10.33 8.33 18.74
CA LEU A 74 -11.66 7.97 18.24
C LEU A 74 -11.61 7.07 16.98
N HIS A 75 -10.45 6.54 16.62
CA HIS A 75 -10.31 5.76 15.39
C HIS A 75 -11.25 4.54 15.37
N LEU A 76 -11.29 3.76 16.45
CA LEU A 76 -12.22 2.64 16.59
C LEU A 76 -13.68 3.12 16.44
N TRP A 77 -14.07 4.21 17.10
CA TRP A 77 -15.42 4.76 17.00
C TRP A 77 -15.80 5.13 15.57
N PHE A 78 -14.91 5.75 14.81
CA PHE A 78 -15.16 6.07 13.39
C PHE A 78 -15.34 4.82 12.54
N LEU A 79 -14.54 3.76 12.77
CA LEU A 79 -14.68 2.48 12.06
C LEU A 79 -16.01 1.81 12.41
N GLU A 80 -16.39 1.78 13.68
CA GLU A 80 -17.66 1.19 14.13
C GLU A 80 -18.88 1.95 13.59
N GLU A 81 -18.86 3.28 13.62
CA GLU A 81 -19.99 4.07 13.13
C GLU A 81 -20.15 3.97 11.62
N PHE A 82 -19.02 3.87 10.89
CA PHE A 82 -19.03 3.53 9.47
C PHE A 82 -19.71 2.17 9.25
N ASP A 83 -19.26 1.14 9.94
CA ASP A 83 -19.78 -0.23 9.80
C ASP A 83 -21.29 -0.34 10.14
N ARG A 84 -21.72 0.33 11.21
CA ARG A 84 -23.17 0.45 11.56
C ARG A 84 -23.95 1.14 10.44
N SER A 85 -23.40 2.18 9.85
CA SER A 85 -24.04 2.90 8.75
C SER A 85 -24.14 2.02 7.51
N VAL A 86 -23.09 1.26 7.17
CA VAL A 86 -23.10 0.28 6.08
C VAL A 86 -24.15 -0.80 6.35
N THR A 87 -24.18 -1.37 7.55
CA THR A 87 -25.15 -2.41 7.93
C THR A 87 -26.60 -1.96 7.71
N LYS A 88 -26.90 -0.70 8.03
CA LYS A 88 -28.25 -0.13 7.85
C LYS A 88 -28.63 0.11 6.38
N CYS A 89 -27.64 0.45 5.53
CA CYS A 89 -27.94 0.76 4.13
C CYS A 89 -27.88 -0.46 3.19
N LEU A 90 -27.36 -1.61 3.65
CA LEU A 90 -27.36 -2.83 2.85
C LEU A 90 -28.76 -3.37 2.64
N SER A 91 -29.16 -3.56 1.38
CA SER A 91 -30.42 -4.15 0.94
C SER A 91 -30.16 -5.32 -0.02
N PRO A 92 -31.08 -6.29 -0.16
CA PRO A 92 -30.91 -7.42 -1.09
C PRO A 92 -30.67 -6.96 -2.55
N GLY A 93 -30.07 -7.83 -3.35
CA GLY A 93 -29.88 -7.59 -4.78
C GLY A 93 -28.43 -7.57 -5.25
N PHE A 94 -27.49 -8.00 -4.42
CA PHE A 94 -26.10 -8.25 -4.76
C PHE A 94 -25.69 -9.68 -4.38
N ASP A 95 -24.72 -10.21 -5.10
CA ASP A 95 -24.24 -11.60 -4.93
C ASP A 95 -23.00 -11.66 -4.03
N LEU A 96 -22.18 -10.60 -4.04
CA LEU A 96 -20.91 -10.52 -3.32
C LEU A 96 -20.79 -9.20 -2.57
N PHE A 97 -20.40 -9.27 -1.31
CA PHE A 97 -19.98 -8.13 -0.49
C PHE A 97 -18.48 -8.14 -0.32
N VAL A 98 -17.83 -7.03 -0.70
CA VAL A 98 -16.40 -6.81 -0.54
C VAL A 98 -16.18 -5.68 0.46
N GLY A 99 -15.65 -6.02 1.64
CA GLY A 99 -15.32 -5.08 2.71
C GLY A 99 -13.82 -4.99 3.00
N TRP A 100 -13.40 -3.93 3.68
CA TRP A 100 -12.02 -3.80 4.18
C TRP A 100 -11.91 -4.31 5.60
N SER A 101 -10.84 -5.03 5.88
CA SER A 101 -10.56 -5.58 7.21
C SER A 101 -10.57 -4.48 8.29
N GLY A 102 -11.05 -4.81 9.48
CA GLY A 102 -11.22 -3.87 10.60
C GLY A 102 -12.40 -2.92 10.49
N SER A 103 -12.83 -2.53 9.29
CA SER A 103 -13.91 -1.56 9.09
C SER A 103 -15.27 -2.16 8.71
N ASN A 104 -15.31 -3.45 8.32
CA ASN A 104 -16.51 -4.12 7.83
C ASN A 104 -16.73 -5.45 8.56
N PHE A 105 -17.04 -5.41 9.85
CA PHE A 105 -17.31 -6.59 10.67
C PHE A 105 -18.81 -6.90 10.73
N TRP A 106 -19.64 -5.95 11.18
CA TRP A 106 -21.09 -6.16 11.26
C TRP A 106 -21.77 -6.18 9.89
N SER A 107 -21.31 -5.34 8.97
CA SER A 107 -21.80 -5.33 7.59
C SER A 107 -21.48 -6.62 6.83
N LEU A 108 -20.38 -7.30 7.15
CA LEU A 108 -20.08 -8.64 6.63
C LEU A 108 -21.16 -9.65 7.05
N HIS A 109 -21.54 -9.69 8.34
CA HIS A 109 -22.62 -10.56 8.83
C HIS A 109 -23.94 -10.20 8.19
N ARG A 110 -24.25 -8.90 8.09
CA ARG A 110 -25.48 -8.44 7.42
C ARG A 110 -25.54 -8.86 5.96
N ALA A 111 -24.43 -8.84 5.25
CA ALA A 111 -24.37 -9.30 3.87
C ALA A 111 -24.70 -10.80 3.75
N LYS A 112 -24.18 -11.63 4.68
CA LYS A 112 -24.52 -13.06 4.76
C LYS A 112 -26.00 -13.31 5.06
N GLU A 113 -26.60 -12.54 5.98
CA GLU A 113 -28.05 -12.61 6.24
C GLU A 113 -28.89 -12.29 5.00
N LEU A 114 -28.38 -11.42 4.12
CA LEU A 114 -29.01 -11.07 2.83
C LEU A 114 -28.74 -12.10 1.72
N GLY A 115 -28.03 -13.20 2.02
CA GLY A 115 -27.72 -14.28 1.10
C GLY A 115 -26.48 -14.06 0.22
N ALA A 116 -25.71 -13.02 0.45
CA ALA A 116 -24.49 -12.74 -0.32
C ALA A 116 -23.28 -13.51 0.23
N ARG A 117 -22.33 -13.85 -0.65
CA ARG A 117 -20.97 -14.25 -0.27
C ARG A 117 -20.17 -13.03 0.19
N THR A 118 -19.12 -13.28 0.94
CA THR A 118 -18.35 -12.21 1.59
C THR A 118 -16.84 -12.34 1.33
N VAL A 119 -16.23 -11.21 1.01
CA VAL A 119 -14.79 -11.06 0.82
C VAL A 119 -14.29 -9.92 1.68
N ILE A 120 -13.15 -10.14 2.34
CA ILE A 120 -12.41 -9.09 3.04
C ILE A 120 -11.13 -8.77 2.29
N GLU A 121 -10.93 -7.49 1.97
CA GLU A 121 -9.68 -6.95 1.43
C GLU A 121 -8.71 -6.67 2.58
N ARG A 122 -7.49 -7.21 2.47
CA ARG A 122 -6.40 -6.90 3.38
C ARG A 122 -5.17 -6.46 2.60
N GLY A 123 -4.91 -5.17 2.59
CA GLY A 123 -3.80 -4.56 1.84
C GLY A 123 -2.43 -4.65 2.54
N SER A 124 -2.31 -5.44 3.61
CA SER A 124 -1.08 -5.59 4.40
C SER A 124 -0.86 -7.06 4.78
N SER A 125 0.23 -7.37 5.48
CA SER A 125 0.43 -8.68 6.08
C SER A 125 -0.65 -8.99 7.13
N HIS A 126 -0.77 -10.25 7.55
CA HIS A 126 -1.68 -10.65 8.62
C HIS A 126 -1.45 -9.82 9.90
N MET A 127 -2.51 -9.36 10.57
CA MET A 127 -2.41 -8.43 11.70
C MET A 127 -1.45 -8.91 12.81
N ARG A 128 -1.50 -10.19 13.17
CA ARG A 128 -0.58 -10.76 14.18
C ARG A 128 0.88 -10.69 13.74
N TYR A 129 1.14 -11.01 12.49
CA TYR A 129 2.49 -10.92 11.92
C TYR A 129 2.98 -9.47 11.90
N GLN A 130 2.14 -8.55 11.40
CA GLN A 130 2.45 -7.13 11.33
C GLN A 130 2.80 -6.55 12.70
N THR A 131 1.97 -6.83 13.72
CA THR A 131 2.20 -6.36 15.08
C THR A 131 3.55 -6.87 15.60
N LYS A 132 3.79 -8.19 15.48
CA LYS A 132 5.01 -8.83 15.98
C LYS A 132 6.27 -8.26 15.33
N ILE A 133 6.31 -8.20 13.99
CA ILE A 133 7.53 -7.75 13.29
C ILE A 133 7.83 -6.27 13.52
N LEU A 134 6.80 -5.44 13.71
CA LEU A 134 6.98 -4.03 14.04
C LEU A 134 7.39 -3.84 15.48
N GLU A 135 6.84 -4.59 16.42
CA GLU A 135 7.29 -4.61 17.81
C GLU A 135 8.78 -4.97 17.91
N GLU A 136 9.20 -6.07 17.26
CA GLU A 136 10.62 -6.46 17.15
C GLU A 136 11.50 -5.36 16.57
N GLU A 137 11.00 -4.63 15.58
CA GLU A 137 11.75 -3.54 14.94
C GLU A 137 11.93 -2.35 15.88
N TYR A 138 10.88 -1.95 16.60
CA TYR A 138 10.96 -0.85 17.56
C TYR A 138 11.86 -1.21 18.76
N GLU A 139 11.75 -2.44 19.30
CA GLU A 139 12.61 -2.94 20.36
C GLU A 139 14.09 -2.95 19.95
N ARG A 140 14.40 -3.36 18.72
CA ARG A 140 15.77 -3.34 18.17
C ARG A 140 16.43 -1.97 18.29
N TRP A 141 15.63 -0.91 18.17
CA TRP A 141 16.12 0.46 18.27
C TRP A 141 15.88 1.10 19.63
N GLY A 142 15.46 0.32 20.65
CA GLY A 142 15.18 0.82 22.01
C GLY A 142 14.00 1.79 22.07
N LEU A 143 13.07 1.68 21.12
CA LEU A 143 11.87 2.53 21.02
C LEU A 143 10.63 1.76 21.46
N LYS A 144 9.66 2.49 22.01
CA LYS A 144 8.37 1.89 22.36
C LYS A 144 7.48 1.79 21.13
N PHE A 145 7.01 0.59 20.83
CA PHE A 145 6.00 0.35 19.82
C PHE A 145 4.62 0.82 20.33
N THR A 146 3.88 1.50 19.45
CA THR A 146 2.48 1.85 19.73
C THR A 146 1.59 0.82 19.05
N GLU A 147 1.04 -0.06 19.85
CA GLU A 147 0.14 -1.12 19.38
C GLU A 147 -1.12 -0.56 18.72
N THR A 148 -1.66 -1.33 17.78
CA THR A 148 -3.00 -1.11 17.26
C THR A 148 -4.01 -1.25 18.39
N HIS A 149 -5.01 -0.35 18.44
CA HIS A 149 -6.05 -0.42 19.46
C HIS A 149 -6.68 -1.83 19.53
N PRO A 150 -6.78 -2.45 20.72
CA PRO A 150 -7.24 -3.85 20.85
C PRO A 150 -8.56 -4.14 20.13
N GLY A 151 -9.53 -3.21 20.19
CA GLY A 151 -10.81 -3.36 19.49
C GLY A 151 -10.68 -3.38 17.97
N ILE A 152 -9.69 -2.69 17.38
CA ILE A 152 -9.40 -2.75 15.93
C ILE A 152 -8.73 -4.08 15.59
N TYR A 153 -7.75 -4.47 16.40
CA TYR A 153 -7.05 -5.74 16.27
C TYR A 153 -8.03 -6.93 16.28
N ASP A 154 -8.91 -6.97 17.28
CA ASP A 154 -9.92 -8.04 17.41
C ASP A 154 -10.89 -8.08 16.23
N ARG A 155 -11.34 -6.91 15.77
CA ARG A 155 -12.23 -6.82 14.59
C ARG A 155 -11.55 -7.35 13.33
N GLU A 156 -10.27 -7.03 13.15
CA GLU A 156 -9.49 -7.55 12.02
C GLU A 156 -9.40 -9.07 12.05
N ILE A 157 -8.96 -9.64 13.17
CA ILE A 157 -8.81 -11.11 13.30
C ILE A 157 -10.14 -11.83 13.08
N LYS A 158 -11.21 -11.36 13.74
CA LYS A 158 -12.54 -11.96 13.57
C LYS A 158 -13.08 -11.84 12.14
N SER A 159 -12.78 -10.73 11.44
CA SER A 159 -13.20 -10.60 10.04
C SER A 159 -12.51 -11.60 9.11
N TYR A 160 -11.26 -12.00 9.42
CA TYR A 160 -10.59 -13.07 8.67
C TYR A 160 -11.26 -14.44 8.87
N ASP A 161 -11.72 -14.72 10.10
CA ASP A 161 -12.40 -15.98 10.39
C ASP A 161 -13.79 -16.03 9.76
N ASP A 162 -14.52 -14.91 9.80
CA ASP A 162 -15.92 -14.84 9.38
C ASP A 162 -16.12 -14.66 7.87
N ALA A 163 -15.19 -14.07 7.13
CA ALA A 163 -15.30 -13.91 5.69
C ALA A 163 -15.20 -15.26 4.94
N ASP A 164 -15.89 -15.39 3.81
CA ASP A 164 -15.79 -16.59 2.96
C ASP A 164 -14.44 -16.64 2.26
N ARG A 165 -13.88 -15.48 1.86
CA ARG A 165 -12.55 -15.34 1.27
C ARG A 165 -11.86 -14.07 1.75
N ILE A 166 -10.53 -14.06 1.64
CA ILE A 166 -9.67 -12.92 1.95
C ILE A 166 -8.83 -12.60 0.72
N VAL A 167 -8.92 -11.37 0.22
CA VAL A 167 -8.05 -10.88 -0.85
C VAL A 167 -6.78 -10.27 -0.23
N ILE A 168 -5.66 -10.69 -0.77
CA ILE A 168 -4.31 -10.27 -0.36
C ILE A 168 -3.50 -9.84 -1.58
N PRO A 169 -2.65 -8.81 -1.46
CA PRO A 169 -2.00 -8.20 -2.62
C PRO A 169 -0.66 -8.82 -3.02
N SER A 170 -0.10 -9.74 -2.22
CA SER A 170 1.26 -10.24 -2.46
C SER A 170 1.50 -11.64 -1.91
N LEU A 171 2.52 -12.31 -2.46
CA LEU A 171 3.05 -13.58 -1.94
C LEU A 171 3.58 -13.41 -0.51
N PHE A 172 4.21 -12.27 -0.22
CA PHE A 172 4.61 -11.94 1.16
C PHE A 172 3.39 -11.93 2.10
N ALA A 173 2.34 -11.18 1.77
CA ALA A 173 1.12 -11.18 2.57
C ALA A 173 0.54 -12.59 2.70
N LYS A 174 0.47 -13.35 1.60
CA LYS A 174 -0.01 -14.74 1.58
C LYS A 174 0.73 -15.62 2.59
N ARG A 175 2.07 -15.58 2.59
CA ARG A 175 2.88 -16.34 3.56
C ARG A 175 2.48 -16.04 5.00
N THR A 176 2.28 -14.77 5.33
CA THR A 176 1.93 -14.36 6.71
C THR A 176 0.54 -14.87 7.14
N PHE A 177 -0.41 -15.02 6.21
CA PHE A 177 -1.72 -15.62 6.50
C PHE A 177 -1.61 -17.12 6.70
N LEU A 178 -0.85 -17.81 5.85
CA LEU A 178 -0.60 -19.26 5.98
C LEU A 178 0.12 -19.61 7.29
N GLU A 179 1.11 -18.83 7.70
CA GLU A 179 1.82 -18.97 8.97
C GLU A 179 0.89 -18.82 10.20
N GLN A 180 -0.20 -18.08 10.06
CA GLN A 180 -1.20 -17.91 11.11
C GLN A 180 -2.35 -18.93 11.02
N GLY A 181 -2.22 -19.95 10.16
CA GLY A 181 -3.17 -21.06 10.06
C GLY A 181 -4.40 -20.78 9.21
N ILE A 182 -4.46 -19.67 8.47
CA ILE A 182 -5.53 -19.44 7.51
C ILE A 182 -5.34 -20.38 6.30
N PRO A 183 -6.33 -21.19 5.93
CA PRO A 183 -6.17 -22.14 4.83
C PRO A 183 -6.00 -21.44 3.50
N GLU A 184 -5.14 -21.98 2.63
CA GLU A 184 -4.86 -21.40 1.31
C GLU A 184 -6.12 -21.24 0.47
N SER A 185 -7.07 -22.18 0.58
CA SER A 185 -8.36 -22.14 -0.11
C SER A 185 -9.21 -20.91 0.25
N LYS A 186 -8.91 -20.23 1.36
CA LYS A 186 -9.59 -19.00 1.78
C LYS A 186 -8.96 -17.74 1.19
N LEU A 187 -7.74 -17.84 0.65
CA LEU A 187 -6.95 -16.71 0.17
C LEU A 187 -7.14 -16.52 -1.34
N ILE A 188 -7.38 -15.27 -1.73
CA ILE A 188 -7.37 -14.81 -3.12
C ILE A 188 -6.16 -13.88 -3.26
N HIS A 189 -5.17 -14.30 -4.04
CA HIS A 189 -3.97 -13.51 -4.25
C HIS A 189 -4.05 -12.77 -5.58
N VAL A 190 -4.13 -11.44 -5.53
CA VAL A 190 -4.16 -10.57 -6.72
C VAL A 190 -3.32 -9.30 -6.47
N PRO A 191 -2.15 -9.19 -7.11
CA PRO A 191 -1.31 -8.00 -7.06
C PRO A 191 -2.05 -6.76 -7.60
N TYR A 192 -1.82 -5.60 -6.95
CA TYR A 192 -2.44 -4.36 -7.37
C TYR A 192 -1.85 -3.81 -8.67
N GLY A 193 -2.63 -3.00 -9.37
CA GLY A 193 -2.19 -2.27 -10.54
C GLY A 193 -1.67 -0.86 -10.23
N THR A 194 -1.19 -0.19 -11.27
CA THR A 194 -0.86 1.24 -11.26
C THR A 194 -1.46 1.95 -12.47
N SER A 195 -1.55 3.27 -12.43
CA SER A 195 -1.98 4.09 -13.57
C SER A 195 -0.82 4.35 -14.52
N LEU A 196 -0.85 3.71 -15.68
CA LEU A 196 0.14 3.95 -16.73
C LEU A 196 -0.04 5.29 -17.46
N GLU A 197 -1.19 5.97 -17.26
CA GLU A 197 -1.44 7.33 -17.73
C GLU A 197 -0.81 8.39 -16.83
N GLU A 198 -0.74 8.10 -15.50
CA GLU A 198 -0.12 8.99 -14.53
C GLU A 198 1.39 8.77 -14.41
N PHE A 199 1.83 7.51 -14.54
CA PHE A 199 3.24 7.10 -14.37
C PHE A 199 3.82 6.62 -15.69
N TYR A 200 4.78 7.37 -16.19
CA TYR A 200 5.58 7.10 -17.38
C TYR A 200 6.89 7.89 -17.30
N PRO A 201 7.95 7.48 -18.00
CA PRO A 201 9.22 8.20 -17.98
C PRO A 201 9.11 9.61 -18.57
N VAL A 202 9.73 10.58 -17.89
CA VAL A 202 10.04 11.90 -18.47
C VAL A 202 11.57 12.11 -18.49
N SER A 203 12.07 13.05 -19.28
CA SER A 203 13.49 13.27 -19.43
C SER A 203 14.13 13.61 -18.08
N LYS A 204 15.26 12.95 -17.79
CA LYS A 204 16.11 13.28 -16.67
C LYS A 204 16.93 14.53 -17.01
N GLU A 205 17.05 15.47 -16.06
CA GLU A 205 17.63 16.80 -16.30
C GLU A 205 19.16 16.82 -16.17
N ASP A 206 19.77 15.81 -15.53
CA ASP A 206 21.20 15.70 -15.29
C ASP A 206 21.70 14.25 -15.22
N ASN A 207 22.99 14.06 -14.92
CA ASN A 207 23.63 12.74 -14.82
C ASN A 207 23.97 12.32 -13.38
N ILE A 208 23.38 12.95 -12.38
CA ILE A 208 23.61 12.58 -10.97
C ILE A 208 22.97 11.21 -10.69
N PHE A 209 23.70 10.32 -10.03
CA PHE A 209 23.13 9.05 -9.58
C PHE A 209 22.21 9.30 -8.37
N ARG A 210 20.92 9.05 -8.54
CA ARG A 210 19.94 9.27 -7.47
C ARG A 210 19.22 8.00 -7.10
N ILE A 211 19.20 7.73 -5.81
CA ILE A 211 18.32 6.73 -5.21
C ILE A 211 17.09 7.47 -4.69
N ILE A 212 15.92 6.96 -4.96
CA ILE A 212 14.67 7.50 -4.41
C ILE A 212 13.96 6.48 -3.52
N HIS A 213 13.56 6.95 -2.34
CA HIS A 213 12.53 6.32 -1.53
C HIS A 213 11.27 7.20 -1.57
N CYS A 214 10.10 6.58 -1.78
CA CYS A 214 8.82 7.27 -1.76
C CYS A 214 7.86 6.56 -0.80
N GLY A 215 7.29 7.33 0.14
CA GLY A 215 6.39 6.85 1.20
C GLY A 215 6.67 7.51 2.53
N SER A 216 6.00 7.08 3.60
CA SER A 216 6.31 7.59 4.93
C SER A 216 7.76 7.25 5.32
N LEU A 217 8.49 8.22 5.81
CA LEU A 217 9.83 8.01 6.37
C LEU A 217 9.66 7.48 7.79
N SER A 218 9.68 6.16 7.95
CA SER A 218 9.36 5.46 9.19
C SER A 218 10.20 4.20 9.36
N LEU A 219 10.29 3.67 10.58
CA LEU A 219 10.96 2.39 10.85
C LEU A 219 10.31 1.24 10.08
N ARG A 220 8.99 1.24 9.97
CA ARG A 220 8.24 0.25 9.17
C ARG A 220 8.72 0.21 7.72
N LYS A 221 9.05 1.35 7.14
CA LYS A 221 9.53 1.47 5.76
C LYS A 221 11.04 1.25 5.61
N GLY A 222 11.73 0.91 6.70
CA GLY A 222 13.15 0.56 6.68
C GLY A 222 14.09 1.70 6.29
N VAL A 223 13.62 2.95 6.41
CA VAL A 223 14.39 4.14 6.00
C VAL A 223 15.71 4.24 6.77
N GLN A 224 15.78 3.79 8.02
CA GLN A 224 16.97 3.73 8.84
C GLN A 224 18.09 2.88 8.21
N TYR A 225 17.73 1.77 7.56
CA TYR A 225 18.69 0.89 6.87
C TYR A 225 19.17 1.48 5.54
N LEU A 226 18.27 2.13 4.80
CA LEU A 226 18.63 2.83 3.56
C LEU A 226 19.53 4.02 3.83
N LEU A 227 19.24 4.81 4.88
CA LEU A 227 20.10 5.91 5.33
C LEU A 227 21.50 5.42 5.69
N GLN A 228 21.59 4.33 6.45
CA GLN A 228 22.85 3.73 6.82
C GLN A 228 23.62 3.23 5.59
N ALA A 229 23.00 2.47 4.71
CA ALA A 229 23.61 1.92 3.51
C ALA A 229 24.16 3.05 2.59
N PHE A 230 23.37 4.10 2.36
CA PHE A 230 23.79 5.22 1.54
C PHE A 230 24.94 6.00 2.17
N HIS A 231 24.88 6.28 3.46
CA HIS A 231 25.92 6.99 4.20
C HIS A 231 27.26 6.23 4.19
N GLU A 232 27.23 4.91 4.44
CA GLU A 232 28.44 4.08 4.47
C GLU A 232 29.09 3.90 3.10
N LEU A 233 28.29 3.87 2.02
CA LEU A 233 28.80 3.81 0.65
C LEU A 233 29.56 5.07 0.23
N ASN A 234 29.16 6.23 0.75
CA ASN A 234 29.81 7.53 0.49
C ASN A 234 30.15 7.75 -1.00
N LEU A 235 29.20 7.48 -1.89
CA LEU A 235 29.38 7.52 -3.34
C LEU A 235 29.57 8.96 -3.84
N PRO A 236 30.60 9.27 -4.66
CA PRO A 236 30.71 10.56 -5.27
C PRO A 236 29.61 10.78 -6.32
N ASN A 237 29.20 12.03 -6.53
CA ASN A 237 28.16 12.42 -7.49
C ASN A 237 26.84 11.59 -7.35
N ALA A 238 26.45 11.32 -6.10
CA ALA A 238 25.25 10.56 -5.77
C ALA A 238 24.36 11.33 -4.80
N GLU A 239 23.05 11.13 -4.87
CA GLU A 239 22.07 11.71 -3.96
C GLU A 239 21.05 10.64 -3.51
N LEU A 240 20.58 10.76 -2.27
CA LEU A 240 19.43 10.02 -1.75
C LEU A 240 18.23 10.96 -1.58
N TRP A 241 17.20 10.76 -2.38
CA TRP A 241 15.97 11.54 -2.30
C TRP A 241 14.92 10.79 -1.45
N LEU A 242 14.46 11.45 -0.41
CA LEU A 242 13.44 10.95 0.51
C LEU A 242 12.15 11.75 0.32
N VAL A 243 11.15 11.13 -0.31
CA VAL A 243 9.86 11.73 -0.65
C VAL A 243 8.79 11.16 0.27
N GLY A 244 8.27 11.98 1.17
CA GLY A 244 7.20 11.57 2.09
C GLY A 244 7.17 12.33 3.41
N SER A 245 6.24 11.94 4.28
CA SER A 245 6.12 12.48 5.64
C SER A 245 7.12 11.81 6.58
N ILE A 246 7.72 12.59 7.44
CA ILE A 246 8.65 12.11 8.47
C ILE A 246 7.85 11.72 9.70
N THR A 247 8.10 10.52 10.23
CA THR A 247 7.57 10.10 11.53
C THR A 247 8.57 10.40 12.64
N PRO A 248 8.11 10.67 13.89
CA PRO A 248 9.02 11.10 14.96
C PRO A 248 10.17 10.12 15.25
N GLU A 249 9.93 8.82 15.11
CA GLU A 249 10.92 7.79 15.40
C GLU A 249 12.07 7.73 14.40
N ILE A 250 11.92 8.31 13.18
CA ILE A 250 12.99 8.35 12.17
C ILE A 250 13.89 9.59 12.28
N GLU A 251 13.44 10.64 12.98
CA GLU A 251 14.23 11.88 13.13
C GLU A 251 15.64 11.68 13.68
N PRO A 252 15.89 10.81 14.68
CA PRO A 252 17.23 10.54 15.18
C PRO A 252 18.17 9.98 14.10
N PHE A 253 17.65 9.15 13.20
CA PHE A 253 18.42 8.57 12.10
C PHE A 253 18.75 9.60 11.03
N LEU A 254 17.80 10.47 10.69
CA LEU A 254 18.01 11.59 9.78
C LEU A 254 19.11 12.53 10.31
N LYS A 255 19.16 12.78 11.62
CA LYS A 255 20.21 13.57 12.25
C LYS A 255 21.57 12.83 12.25
N LYS A 256 21.57 11.53 12.57
CA LYS A 256 22.79 10.70 12.63
C LYS A 256 23.50 10.60 11.27
N TYR A 257 22.72 10.39 10.21
CA TYR A 257 23.26 10.18 8.84
C TYR A 257 23.21 11.42 7.98
N HIS A 258 22.98 12.59 8.58
CA HIS A 258 22.89 13.86 7.83
C HIS A 258 24.16 14.12 7.02
N ASN A 259 23.98 14.35 5.71
CA ASN A 259 24.98 14.91 4.81
C ASN A 259 24.26 15.68 3.69
N GLN A 260 25.02 16.42 2.88
CA GLN A 260 24.48 17.25 1.80
C GLN A 260 23.86 16.44 0.64
N GLN A 261 24.15 15.15 0.55
CA GLN A 261 23.66 14.25 -0.49
C GLN A 261 22.31 13.62 -0.13
N ILE A 262 21.86 13.70 1.14
CA ILE A 262 20.56 13.20 1.58
C ILE A 262 19.54 14.34 1.58
N ILE A 263 18.61 14.28 0.63
CA ILE A 263 17.69 15.38 0.33
C ILE A 263 16.26 15.01 0.70
N LEU A 264 15.71 15.71 1.69
CA LEU A 264 14.31 15.58 2.08
C LEU A 264 13.45 16.40 1.11
N LYS A 265 12.61 15.71 0.33
CA LYS A 265 11.73 16.36 -0.66
C LYS A 265 10.34 16.69 -0.10
N GLY A 266 10.00 16.17 1.09
CA GLY A 266 8.67 16.37 1.68
C GLY A 266 7.57 15.54 0.99
N THR A 267 6.33 15.89 1.28
CA THR A 267 5.15 15.17 0.76
C THR A 267 4.63 15.84 -0.51
N HIS A 268 4.40 15.05 -1.54
CA HIS A 268 3.86 15.51 -2.82
C HIS A 268 2.57 14.78 -3.20
N PRO A 269 1.66 15.42 -3.94
CA PRO A 269 0.51 14.75 -4.55
C PRO A 269 0.96 13.64 -5.51
N GLN A 270 0.17 12.57 -5.62
CA GLN A 270 0.50 11.39 -6.43
C GLN A 270 0.85 11.74 -7.88
N ASN A 271 0.13 12.66 -8.51
CA ASN A 271 0.35 13.09 -9.89
C ASN A 271 1.67 13.85 -10.13
N GLN A 272 2.36 14.29 -9.07
CA GLN A 272 3.69 14.90 -9.15
C GLN A 272 4.82 13.88 -9.00
N LEU A 273 4.55 12.69 -8.44
CA LEU A 273 5.58 11.69 -8.14
C LEU A 273 6.32 11.20 -9.39
N ARG A 274 5.65 11.18 -10.54
CA ARG A 274 6.25 10.83 -11.83
C ARG A 274 7.54 11.60 -12.11
N TRP A 275 7.53 12.92 -11.87
CA TRP A 275 8.73 13.73 -12.09
C TRP A 275 9.86 13.28 -11.16
N PHE A 276 9.57 13.09 -9.86
CA PHE A 276 10.58 12.63 -8.91
C PHE A 276 11.17 11.28 -9.28
N TYR A 277 10.36 10.31 -9.66
CA TYR A 277 10.86 9.01 -10.15
C TYR A 277 11.76 9.20 -11.38
N SER A 278 11.33 9.95 -12.35
CA SER A 278 12.08 10.12 -13.60
C SER A 278 13.40 10.88 -13.44
N GLN A 279 13.58 11.68 -12.38
CA GLN A 279 14.86 12.32 -12.07
C GLN A 279 15.85 11.40 -11.35
N CYS A 280 15.44 10.19 -10.99
CA CYS A 280 16.25 9.25 -10.23
C CYS A 280 16.82 8.12 -11.11
N SER A 281 17.73 7.35 -10.54
CA SER A 281 18.44 6.27 -11.21
C SER A 281 18.02 4.90 -10.69
N VAL A 282 17.54 4.83 -9.44
CA VAL A 282 17.14 3.60 -8.74
C VAL A 282 16.03 3.93 -7.76
N PHE A 283 15.01 3.09 -7.69
CA PHE A 283 14.01 3.13 -6.63
C PHE A 283 14.38 2.11 -5.54
N CYS A 284 14.33 2.51 -4.28
CA CYS A 284 14.61 1.61 -3.16
C CYS A 284 13.48 1.63 -2.11
N LEU A 285 12.95 0.45 -1.81
CA LEU A 285 11.97 0.21 -0.76
C LEU A 285 12.49 -0.83 0.23
N ALA A 286 13.19 -0.37 1.27
CA ALA A 286 13.82 -1.22 2.29
C ALA A 286 12.86 -1.66 3.41
N SER A 287 11.54 -1.75 3.13
CA SER A 287 10.49 -1.95 4.13
C SER A 287 10.72 -3.20 4.99
N ILE A 288 10.46 -3.05 6.28
CA ILE A 288 10.39 -4.17 7.23
C ILE A 288 9.06 -4.91 7.05
N GLU A 289 8.02 -4.16 6.72
CA GLU A 289 6.69 -4.67 6.40
C GLU A 289 5.95 -3.71 5.46
N ASP A 290 5.53 -4.22 4.32
CA ASP A 290 4.61 -3.53 3.40
C ASP A 290 3.82 -4.56 2.60
N GLY A 291 2.52 -4.66 2.80
CA GLY A 291 1.69 -5.69 2.15
C GLY A 291 1.84 -5.77 0.63
N PHE A 292 2.13 -4.63 -0.04
CA PHE A 292 2.41 -4.62 -1.48
C PHE A 292 3.50 -3.60 -1.87
N GLY A 293 3.41 -2.38 -1.35
CA GLY A 293 4.29 -1.30 -1.80
C GLY A 293 3.84 -0.71 -3.14
N MET A 294 2.67 -0.07 -3.16
CA MET A 294 2.09 0.59 -4.36
C MET A 294 3.05 1.51 -5.13
N VAL A 295 4.10 1.97 -4.47
CA VAL A 295 5.16 2.81 -5.06
C VAL A 295 6.11 2.03 -5.97
N ILE A 296 6.20 0.69 -5.82
CA ILE A 296 7.04 -0.16 -6.68
C ILE A 296 6.54 -0.14 -8.14
N PRO A 297 5.27 -0.50 -8.44
CA PRO A 297 4.78 -0.47 -9.82
C PRO A 297 4.74 0.95 -10.41
N GLN A 298 4.62 2.00 -9.58
CA GLN A 298 4.75 3.39 -10.03
C GLN A 298 6.17 3.72 -10.50
N ALA A 299 7.18 3.30 -9.74
CA ALA A 299 8.59 3.49 -10.10
C ALA A 299 8.98 2.66 -11.33
N MET A 300 8.52 1.40 -11.42
CA MET A 300 8.69 0.55 -12.62
C MET A 300 8.10 1.21 -13.87
N ALA A 301 6.88 1.75 -13.76
CA ALA A 301 6.21 2.46 -14.85
C ALA A 301 6.94 3.76 -15.29
N CYS A 302 7.78 4.31 -14.42
CA CYS A 302 8.69 5.42 -14.73
C CYS A 302 10.09 4.97 -15.21
N GLY A 303 10.32 3.66 -15.40
CA GLY A 303 11.56 3.12 -15.96
C GLY A 303 12.71 3.01 -14.95
N LEU A 304 12.43 2.90 -13.66
CA LEU A 304 13.45 2.70 -12.64
C LEU A 304 13.67 1.23 -12.33
N PRO A 305 14.94 0.77 -12.24
CA PRO A 305 15.25 -0.49 -11.59
C PRO A 305 14.91 -0.42 -10.11
N ILE A 306 14.47 -1.53 -9.54
CA ILE A 306 13.91 -1.62 -8.20
C ILE A 306 14.86 -2.35 -7.26
N ILE A 307 15.13 -1.80 -6.07
CA ILE A 307 15.64 -2.56 -4.93
C ILE A 307 14.51 -2.64 -3.90
N HIS A 308 14.12 -3.84 -3.53
CA HIS A 308 13.06 -4.06 -2.55
C HIS A 308 13.43 -5.18 -1.57
N THR A 309 12.76 -5.22 -0.43
CA THR A 309 12.96 -6.29 0.55
C THR A 309 11.98 -7.43 0.36
N THR A 310 12.32 -8.60 0.94
CA THR A 310 11.47 -9.82 0.98
C THR A 310 10.09 -9.61 1.59
N ASN A 311 9.88 -8.53 2.35
CA ASN A 311 8.63 -8.23 3.05
C ASN A 311 7.82 -7.14 2.35
N THR A 312 7.79 -7.19 1.04
CA THR A 312 6.98 -6.32 0.16
C THR A 312 6.32 -7.14 -0.95
N GLY A 313 5.45 -6.53 -1.74
CA GLY A 313 4.91 -7.13 -2.97
C GLY A 313 5.88 -7.06 -4.16
N GLY A 314 7.12 -6.66 -3.96
CA GLY A 314 8.12 -6.63 -5.04
C GLY A 314 8.35 -8.01 -5.65
N GLU A 315 8.35 -9.07 -4.84
CA GLU A 315 8.50 -10.47 -5.29
C GLU A 315 7.47 -10.88 -6.35
N ASP A 316 6.28 -10.28 -6.34
CA ASP A 316 5.21 -10.58 -7.29
C ASP A 316 5.39 -9.94 -8.65
N ILE A 317 6.11 -8.84 -8.72
CA ILE A 317 6.11 -7.96 -9.90
C ILE A 317 7.50 -7.59 -10.41
N VAL A 318 8.55 -7.76 -9.60
CA VAL A 318 9.95 -7.50 -9.94
C VAL A 318 10.67 -8.83 -10.15
N ARG A 319 11.22 -9.04 -11.32
CA ARG A 319 12.04 -10.22 -11.62
C ARG A 319 13.47 -9.95 -11.14
N ASP A 320 13.91 -10.72 -10.15
CA ASP A 320 15.23 -10.54 -9.53
C ASP A 320 16.37 -10.68 -10.56
N GLY A 321 17.32 -9.75 -10.55
CA GLY A 321 18.39 -9.65 -11.53
C GLY A 321 18.00 -9.14 -12.92
N ILE A 322 16.70 -8.92 -13.21
CA ILE A 322 16.18 -8.47 -14.51
C ILE A 322 15.57 -7.07 -14.45
N ASP A 323 14.64 -6.85 -13.51
CA ASP A 323 13.96 -5.56 -13.31
C ASP A 323 14.50 -4.82 -12.08
N GLY A 324 15.30 -5.50 -11.27
CA GLY A 324 15.81 -5.02 -10.00
C GLY A 324 16.33 -6.14 -9.12
N PHE A 325 16.36 -5.93 -7.81
CA PHE A 325 16.90 -6.86 -6.82
C PHE A 325 16.00 -6.98 -5.60
N CYS A 326 15.87 -8.23 -5.11
CA CYS A 326 15.28 -8.53 -3.81
C CYS A 326 16.39 -8.72 -2.77
N VAL A 327 16.28 -8.06 -1.62
CA VAL A 327 17.22 -8.18 -0.51
C VAL A 327 16.49 -8.57 0.78
N PRO A 328 17.16 -9.23 1.74
CA PRO A 328 16.55 -9.50 3.05
C PRO A 328 16.20 -8.19 3.78
N ILE A 329 15.19 -8.26 4.65
CA ILE A 329 14.93 -7.14 5.58
C ILE A 329 16.12 -6.95 6.53
N ARG A 330 16.37 -5.71 6.96
CA ARG A 330 17.39 -5.38 7.96
C ARG A 330 18.84 -5.64 7.52
N ASP A 331 19.05 -5.97 6.25
CA ASP A 331 20.39 -6.29 5.71
C ASP A 331 20.99 -5.09 4.98
N VAL A 332 21.79 -4.32 5.71
CA VAL A 332 22.48 -3.13 5.20
C VAL A 332 23.53 -3.51 4.15
N GLU A 333 24.24 -4.63 4.34
CA GLU A 333 25.30 -5.05 3.42
C GLU A 333 24.69 -5.49 2.07
N ALA A 334 23.58 -6.24 2.07
CA ALA A 334 22.88 -6.56 0.83
C ALA A 334 22.36 -5.31 0.11
N LEU A 335 21.83 -4.32 0.85
CA LEU A 335 21.44 -3.03 0.26
C LEU A 335 22.63 -2.31 -0.38
N LYS A 336 23.76 -2.23 0.32
CA LYS A 336 25.01 -1.61 -0.17
C LYS A 336 25.51 -2.29 -1.45
N GLU A 337 25.55 -3.63 -1.45
CA GLU A 337 25.98 -4.42 -2.61
C GLU A 337 25.14 -4.08 -3.85
N LYS A 338 23.80 -4.07 -3.74
CA LYS A 338 22.93 -3.81 -4.89
C LYS A 338 22.93 -2.35 -5.32
N ILE A 339 23.04 -1.42 -4.37
CA ILE A 339 23.21 0.01 -4.68
C ILE A 339 24.53 0.24 -5.43
N LEU A 340 25.65 -0.30 -4.92
CA LEU A 340 26.97 -0.17 -5.53
C LEU A 340 27.00 -0.79 -6.93
N PHE A 341 26.42 -2.00 -7.09
CA PHE A 341 26.30 -2.64 -8.39
C PHE A 341 25.59 -1.74 -9.41
N LEU A 342 24.45 -1.15 -9.05
CA LEU A 342 23.69 -0.26 -9.95
C LEU A 342 24.40 1.09 -10.17
N TYR A 343 25.22 1.56 -9.22
CA TYR A 343 26.04 2.76 -9.39
C TYR A 343 27.16 2.53 -10.41
N GLU A 344 27.91 1.45 -10.29
CA GLU A 344 29.05 1.12 -11.13
C GLU A 344 28.68 0.65 -12.53
N ASN A 345 27.51 0.00 -12.69
CA ASN A 345 27.09 -0.63 -13.95
C ASN A 345 25.94 0.13 -14.61
N SER A 346 26.27 1.28 -15.23
CA SER A 346 25.26 2.17 -15.84
C SER A 346 24.46 1.51 -16.96
N GLU A 347 25.06 0.65 -17.78
CA GLU A 347 24.39 -0.09 -18.85
C GLU A 347 23.37 -1.09 -18.28
N LYS A 348 23.75 -1.86 -17.28
CA LYS A 348 22.85 -2.81 -16.60
C LYS A 348 21.72 -2.08 -15.88
N ARG A 349 22.00 -0.97 -15.23
CA ARG A 349 20.98 -0.13 -14.61
C ARG A 349 19.96 0.35 -15.64
N TYR A 350 20.41 0.79 -16.81
CA TYR A 350 19.54 1.23 -17.90
C TYR A 350 18.70 0.06 -18.45
N GLU A 351 19.32 -1.08 -18.73
CA GLU A 351 18.66 -2.31 -19.18
C GLU A 351 17.55 -2.74 -18.19
N MET A 352 17.86 -2.78 -16.89
CA MET A 352 16.90 -3.11 -15.83
C MET A 352 15.75 -2.12 -15.77
N GLY A 353 16.00 -0.83 -15.96
CA GLY A 353 14.95 0.18 -16.02
C GLY A 353 14.01 0.00 -17.21
N ILE A 354 14.53 -0.36 -18.39
CA ILE A 354 13.71 -0.70 -19.56
C ILE A 354 12.86 -1.94 -19.26
N ASN A 355 13.46 -3.00 -18.73
CA ASN A 355 12.76 -4.22 -18.38
C ASN A 355 11.64 -3.98 -17.36
N ALA A 356 11.88 -3.15 -16.34
CA ALA A 356 10.89 -2.75 -15.35
C ALA A 356 9.71 -2.01 -15.99
N LEU A 357 9.97 -1.09 -16.92
CA LEU A 357 8.95 -0.37 -17.66
C LEU A 357 8.10 -1.28 -18.54
N GLU A 358 8.74 -2.21 -19.27
CA GLU A 358 8.05 -3.18 -20.11
C GLU A 358 7.17 -4.10 -19.26
N GLN A 359 7.68 -4.60 -18.14
CA GLN A 359 6.92 -5.42 -17.19
C GLN A 359 5.71 -4.66 -16.63
N ALA A 360 5.88 -3.37 -16.26
CA ALA A 360 4.79 -2.55 -15.78
C ALA A 360 3.70 -2.37 -16.85
N ARG A 361 4.08 -2.09 -18.09
CA ARG A 361 3.14 -1.92 -19.22
C ARG A 361 2.39 -3.19 -19.55
N LYS A 362 3.05 -4.34 -19.43
CA LYS A 362 2.48 -5.64 -19.80
C LYS A 362 1.48 -6.17 -18.78
N SER A 363 1.69 -5.94 -17.46
CA SER A 363 0.98 -6.72 -16.44
C SER A 363 0.56 -5.97 -15.18
N LEU A 364 0.88 -4.66 -15.07
CA LEU A 364 0.65 -3.90 -13.84
C LEU A 364 -0.36 -2.74 -14.04
N SER A 365 -1.20 -2.78 -15.09
CA SER A 365 -2.29 -1.82 -15.24
C SER A 365 -3.45 -2.13 -14.27
N TRP A 366 -4.28 -1.12 -13.97
CA TRP A 366 -5.53 -1.34 -13.25
C TRP A 366 -6.51 -2.21 -14.03
N ASP A 367 -6.45 -2.24 -15.38
CA ASP A 367 -7.31 -3.10 -16.19
C ASP A 367 -6.91 -4.57 -16.02
N GLU A 368 -5.61 -4.90 -16.01
CA GLU A 368 -5.10 -6.24 -15.68
C GLU A 368 -5.50 -6.70 -14.26
N TYR A 369 -5.39 -5.80 -13.27
CA TYR A 369 -5.90 -6.07 -11.93
C TYR A 369 -7.41 -6.37 -11.96
N GLY A 370 -8.16 -5.55 -12.70
CA GLY A 370 -9.61 -5.69 -12.85
C GLY A 370 -10.03 -7.02 -13.46
N ASP A 371 -9.28 -7.54 -14.45
CA ASP A 371 -9.52 -8.85 -15.04
C ASP A 371 -9.27 -9.98 -14.04
N LYS A 372 -8.13 -9.94 -13.35
CA LYS A 372 -7.74 -10.94 -12.36
C LYS A 372 -8.74 -11.01 -11.20
N ILE A 373 -9.09 -9.86 -10.61
CA ILE A 373 -9.97 -9.82 -9.45
C ILE A 373 -11.42 -10.20 -9.80
N ALA A 374 -11.94 -9.78 -10.96
CA ALA A 374 -13.28 -10.15 -11.39
C ALA A 374 -13.40 -11.66 -11.62
N ASN A 375 -12.38 -12.28 -12.24
CA ASN A 375 -12.34 -13.74 -12.43
C ASN A 375 -12.23 -14.48 -11.09
N ALA A 376 -11.45 -13.97 -10.15
CA ALA A 376 -11.33 -14.56 -8.82
C ALA A 376 -12.66 -14.49 -8.03
N TYR A 377 -13.41 -13.40 -8.17
CA TYR A 377 -14.71 -13.25 -7.52
C TYR A 377 -15.77 -14.21 -8.06
N LEU A 378 -15.68 -14.66 -9.31
CA LEU A 378 -16.58 -15.69 -9.85
C LEU A 378 -16.42 -17.06 -9.20
N GLN A 379 -15.32 -17.27 -8.46
CA GLN A 379 -15.00 -18.54 -7.78
C GLN A 379 -15.34 -18.50 -6.28
N VAL A 380 -15.86 -17.39 -5.79
CA VAL A 380 -16.32 -17.23 -4.40
C VAL A 380 -17.77 -17.76 -4.27
#